data_bbed6167d6394c3c4cdc7957cd885e23
#
_entry.id   bbed6167d6394c3c4cdc7957cd885e23
#
_cell.length_a   1.000
_cell.length_b   1.000
_cell.length_c   1.000
_cell.angle_alpha   90.00
_cell.angle_beta   90.00
_cell.angle_gamma   90.00
#
_symmetry.space_group_name_H-M   'P 1'
#
loop_
_entity.id
_entity.type
_entity.pdbx_description
1 polymer ?
#
loop_
_entity_poly.entity_id
_entity_poly.type
_entity_poly.pdbx_seq_one_letter_code
_entity_poly.pdbx_strand_id
1 'polypeptide(L)'
;HRKFIMVQLPEKTDEKSEAFKAGYKNICEIGKERIRRAGKKIKAQLMAEGKETRDIAEKKAQGNAVAVSKAYWIDSPEYKSANKQMASDLDTGFRVLKLDSTNMKDVYYNPAEITIDTIMGTVDNIKEDRTPEDLLFQVMLDLGVLLSSKIEKSTIGGKTVFNVEDS
;
A
#
# COMPACT_ATOMS: atom_id res chain seq x y z
N HIS A 1 7.33 -13.80 2.66
CA HIS A 1 6.79 -12.54 2.12
C HIS A 1 7.90 -11.75 1.44
N ARG A 2 7.68 -11.29 0.20
CA ARG A 2 8.62 -10.42 -0.52
C ARG A 2 8.11 -8.99 -0.46
N LYS A 3 8.97 -8.06 -0.02
CA LYS A 3 8.73 -6.62 -0.10
C LYS A 3 9.36 -6.11 -1.39
N PHE A 4 8.77 -5.10 -2.03
CA PHE A 4 9.32 -4.45 -3.21
C PHE A 4 9.10 -2.94 -3.12
N ILE A 5 10.00 -2.20 -3.75
CA ILE A 5 9.92 -0.76 -3.91
C ILE A 5 9.96 -0.50 -5.42
N MET A 6 9.01 0.27 -5.91
CA MET A 6 8.96 0.72 -7.29
C MET A 6 9.11 2.24 -7.34
N VAL A 7 10.01 2.70 -8.19
CA VAL A 7 10.21 4.12 -8.46
C VAL A 7 9.84 4.37 -9.92
N GLN A 8 8.94 5.32 -10.16
CA GLN A 8 8.46 5.65 -11.49
C GLN A 8 8.24 7.15 -11.62
N LEU A 9 8.75 7.73 -12.69
CA LEU A 9 8.43 9.10 -13.08
C LEU A 9 6.98 9.19 -13.58
N PRO A 10 6.24 10.26 -13.24
CA PRO A 10 4.84 10.41 -13.61
C PRO A 10 4.68 10.88 -15.06
N GLU A 11 5.23 10.15 -16.01
CA GLU A 11 5.10 10.44 -17.45
C GLU A 11 3.63 10.45 -17.86
N LYS A 12 3.23 11.51 -18.58
CA LYS A 12 1.84 11.66 -19.03
C LYS A 12 1.50 10.61 -20.07
N THR A 13 0.30 10.08 -20.01
CA THR A 13 -0.26 9.24 -21.06
C THR A 13 -0.74 10.10 -22.24
N ASP A 14 -0.63 9.59 -23.46
CA ASP A 14 -1.17 10.25 -24.65
C ASP A 14 -2.69 10.40 -24.51
N GLU A 15 -3.21 11.60 -24.76
CA GLU A 15 -4.64 11.94 -24.65
C GLU A 15 -5.52 11.08 -25.57
N LYS A 16 -4.96 10.59 -26.68
CA LYS A 16 -5.65 9.71 -27.63
C LYS A 16 -5.61 8.24 -27.22
N SER A 17 -4.80 7.88 -26.23
CA SER A 17 -4.63 6.49 -25.79
C SER A 17 -5.86 5.97 -25.06
N GLU A 18 -6.07 4.66 -25.13
CA GLU A 18 -7.12 3.97 -24.34
C GLU A 18 -6.91 4.14 -22.83
N ALA A 19 -5.65 4.23 -22.39
CA ALA A 19 -5.33 4.45 -20.99
C ALA A 19 -5.83 5.82 -20.49
N PHE A 20 -5.64 6.88 -21.28
CA PHE A 20 -6.13 8.21 -20.94
C PHE A 20 -7.66 8.27 -20.93
N LYS A 21 -8.31 7.66 -21.92
CA LYS A 21 -9.78 7.54 -21.98
C LYS A 21 -10.35 6.77 -20.80
N ALA A 22 -9.61 5.78 -20.27
CA ALA A 22 -9.96 5.03 -19.07
C ALA A 22 -9.67 5.79 -17.75
N GLY A 23 -9.18 7.05 -17.83
CA GLY A 23 -8.95 7.90 -16.67
C GLY A 23 -7.52 7.89 -16.13
N TYR A 24 -6.60 7.14 -16.72
CA TYR A 24 -5.21 7.08 -16.28
C TYR A 24 -4.37 8.17 -16.96
N LYS A 25 -4.15 9.27 -16.25
CA LYS A 25 -3.46 10.46 -16.80
C LYS A 25 -1.94 10.31 -16.89
N ASN A 26 -1.36 9.33 -16.22
CA ASN A 26 0.08 9.07 -16.24
C ASN A 26 0.36 7.57 -15.99
N ILE A 27 1.60 7.17 -16.27
CA ILE A 27 2.03 5.77 -16.14
C ILE A 27 1.98 5.25 -14.71
N CYS A 28 2.14 6.13 -13.71
CA CYS A 28 2.03 5.74 -12.30
C CYS A 28 0.62 5.27 -11.94
N GLU A 29 -0.42 5.92 -12.49
CA GLU A 29 -1.81 5.51 -12.28
C GLU A 29 -2.08 4.12 -12.87
N ILE A 30 -1.54 3.85 -14.06
CA ILE A 30 -1.61 2.52 -14.67
C ILE A 30 -0.91 1.47 -13.80
N GLY A 31 0.28 1.80 -13.28
CA GLY A 31 1.05 0.93 -12.40
C GLY A 31 0.28 0.57 -11.11
N LYS A 32 -0.27 1.57 -10.45
CA LYS A 32 -1.11 1.38 -9.25
C LYS A 32 -2.31 0.46 -9.51
N GLU A 33 -3.00 0.69 -10.62
CA GLU A 33 -4.16 -0.13 -10.97
C GLU A 33 -3.78 -1.57 -11.31
N ARG A 34 -2.67 -1.79 -12.00
CA ARG A 34 -2.15 -3.14 -12.27
C ARG A 34 -1.88 -3.91 -10.98
N ILE A 35 -1.26 -3.27 -9.98
CA ILE A 35 -0.99 -3.90 -8.68
C ILE A 35 -2.30 -4.25 -7.99
N ARG A 36 -3.29 -3.35 -7.96
CA ARG A 36 -4.62 -3.60 -7.37
C ARG A 36 -5.34 -4.77 -8.04
N ARG A 37 -5.33 -4.82 -9.38
CA ARG A 37 -5.96 -5.93 -10.14
C ARG A 37 -5.24 -7.25 -9.91
N ALA A 38 -3.91 -7.24 -9.85
CA ALA A 38 -3.13 -8.45 -9.55
C ALA A 38 -3.48 -8.99 -8.15
N GLY A 39 -3.53 -8.13 -7.14
CA GLY A 39 -3.92 -8.51 -5.78
C GLY A 39 -5.33 -9.11 -5.72
N LYS A 40 -6.31 -8.47 -6.36
CA LYS A 40 -7.68 -8.99 -6.45
C LYS A 40 -7.73 -10.35 -7.14
N LYS A 41 -7.00 -10.52 -8.25
CA LYS A 41 -6.95 -11.79 -9.00
C LYS A 41 -6.35 -12.90 -8.15
N ILE A 42 -5.24 -12.65 -7.46
CA ILE A 42 -4.58 -13.64 -6.61
C ILE A 42 -5.51 -14.06 -5.46
N LYS A 43 -6.15 -13.10 -4.78
CA LYS A 43 -7.14 -13.40 -3.73
C LYS A 43 -8.30 -14.26 -4.26
N ALA A 44 -8.83 -13.91 -5.42
CA ALA A 44 -9.92 -14.66 -6.04
C ALA A 44 -9.48 -16.07 -6.43
N GLN A 45 -8.26 -16.23 -6.95
CA GLN A 45 -7.69 -17.56 -7.28
C GLN A 45 -7.53 -18.43 -6.05
N LEU A 46 -6.95 -17.92 -4.96
CA LEU A 46 -6.79 -18.66 -3.70
C LEU A 46 -8.14 -19.08 -3.11
N MET A 47 -9.17 -18.24 -3.24
CA MET A 47 -10.52 -18.60 -2.83
C MET A 47 -11.19 -19.61 -3.77
N ALA A 48 -10.90 -19.58 -5.07
CA ALA A 48 -11.47 -20.46 -6.07
C ALA A 48 -10.78 -21.82 -6.10
N GLU A 49 -9.48 -21.90 -5.87
CA GLU A 49 -8.73 -23.16 -5.81
C GLU A 49 -9.29 -24.14 -4.77
N GLY A 50 -9.85 -23.63 -3.68
CA GLY A 50 -10.63 -24.44 -2.74
C GLY A 50 -11.93 -25.03 -3.31
N LYS A 51 -12.47 -24.48 -4.44
CA LYS A 51 -13.69 -24.98 -5.11
C LYS A 51 -13.35 -25.87 -6.30
N GLU A 52 -12.38 -25.47 -7.10
CA GLU A 52 -12.05 -26.17 -8.37
C GLU A 52 -11.33 -27.50 -8.14
N THR A 53 -10.48 -27.57 -7.09
CA THR A 53 -9.89 -28.84 -6.62
C THR A 53 -10.95 -29.85 -6.18
N ARG A 54 -12.10 -29.42 -5.69
CA ARG A 54 -13.21 -30.28 -5.34
C ARG A 54 -13.80 -30.97 -6.56
N ASP A 55 -14.13 -30.23 -7.63
CA ASP A 55 -14.73 -30.77 -8.85
C ASP A 55 -13.80 -31.71 -9.61
N ILE A 56 -12.49 -31.40 -9.59
CA ILE A 56 -11.45 -32.26 -10.20
C ILE A 56 -11.20 -33.50 -9.34
N ALA A 57 -11.24 -33.39 -8.01
CA ALA A 57 -11.07 -34.51 -7.10
C ALA A 57 -12.24 -35.48 -7.20
N GLU A 58 -13.49 -35.00 -7.26
CA GLU A 58 -14.68 -35.83 -7.45
C GLU A 58 -14.68 -36.56 -8.81
N LYS A 59 -14.23 -35.89 -9.88
CA LYS A 59 -14.12 -36.51 -11.21
C LYS A 59 -12.99 -37.54 -11.33
N LYS A 60 -11.87 -37.35 -10.60
CA LYS A 60 -10.72 -38.27 -10.59
C LYS A 60 -10.87 -39.42 -9.61
N ALA A 61 -11.72 -39.30 -8.59
CA ALA A 61 -11.95 -40.34 -7.59
C ALA A 61 -12.70 -41.58 -8.12
N GLN A 62 -13.32 -41.47 -9.29
CA GLN A 62 -14.08 -42.55 -9.92
C GLN A 62 -13.22 -43.65 -10.53
N GLY A 63 -12.10 -44.03 -9.94
CA GLY A 63 -11.35 -45.20 -10.39
C GLY A 63 -9.90 -45.35 -9.95
N ASN A 64 -9.32 -44.51 -9.11
CA ASN A 64 -7.91 -44.62 -8.73
C ASN A 64 -7.67 -44.32 -7.24
N ALA A 65 -7.24 -45.33 -6.48
CA ALA A 65 -7.02 -45.25 -5.04
C ALA A 65 -5.99 -44.17 -4.61
N VAL A 66 -4.99 -43.88 -5.44
CA VAL A 66 -3.98 -42.83 -5.19
C VAL A 66 -4.59 -41.44 -5.42
N ALA A 67 -5.50 -41.31 -6.37
CA ALA A 67 -6.23 -40.07 -6.61
C ALA A 67 -7.24 -39.82 -5.49
N VAL A 68 -7.83 -40.85 -4.92
CA VAL A 68 -8.74 -40.76 -3.75
C VAL A 68 -8.03 -40.21 -2.52
N SER A 69 -6.81 -40.67 -2.21
CA SER A 69 -6.07 -40.16 -1.02
C SER A 69 -5.67 -38.70 -1.18
N LYS A 70 -5.27 -38.31 -2.41
CA LYS A 70 -4.89 -36.91 -2.71
C LYS A 70 -6.11 -35.99 -2.78
N ALA A 71 -7.24 -36.50 -3.28
CA ALA A 71 -8.53 -35.83 -3.30
C ALA A 71 -9.08 -35.63 -1.87
N TYR A 72 -8.90 -36.62 -1.00
CA TYR A 72 -9.34 -36.54 0.40
C TYR A 72 -8.60 -35.44 1.18
N TRP A 73 -7.29 -35.27 0.89
CA TRP A 73 -6.48 -34.23 1.53
C TRP A 73 -6.87 -32.81 1.07
N ILE A 74 -7.13 -32.65 -0.22
CA ILE A 74 -7.54 -31.37 -0.85
C ILE A 74 -8.97 -30.96 -0.43
N ASP A 75 -9.83 -31.93 -0.15
CA ASP A 75 -11.22 -31.70 0.23
C ASP A 75 -11.39 -31.63 1.77
N SER A 76 -10.32 -31.83 2.52
CA SER A 76 -10.39 -31.75 3.99
C SER A 76 -10.82 -30.34 4.43
N PRO A 77 -11.63 -30.24 5.51
CA PRO A 77 -12.01 -28.95 6.09
C PRO A 77 -10.83 -28.09 6.46
N GLU A 78 -9.71 -28.72 6.90
CA GLU A 78 -8.48 -28.06 7.27
C GLU A 78 -7.80 -27.37 6.08
N TYR A 79 -7.71 -28.03 4.92
CA TYR A 79 -7.14 -27.44 3.72
C TYR A 79 -7.98 -26.28 3.20
N LYS A 80 -9.31 -26.42 3.19
CA LYS A 80 -10.23 -25.35 2.78
C LYS A 80 -10.18 -24.15 3.72
N SER A 81 -10.11 -24.41 5.02
CA SER A 81 -9.97 -23.34 6.02
C SER A 81 -8.63 -22.64 5.92
N ALA A 82 -7.53 -23.38 5.70
CA ALA A 82 -6.20 -22.83 5.51
C ALA A 82 -6.11 -21.94 4.27
N ASN A 83 -6.68 -22.34 3.12
CA ASN A 83 -6.69 -21.50 1.91
C ASN A 83 -7.55 -20.25 2.07
N LYS A 84 -8.69 -20.37 2.72
CA LYS A 84 -9.55 -19.22 3.01
C LYS A 84 -8.86 -18.25 3.96
N GLN A 85 -8.17 -18.76 4.97
CA GLN A 85 -7.37 -17.96 5.90
C GLN A 85 -6.21 -17.31 5.16
N MET A 86 -5.45 -18.04 4.34
CA MET A 86 -4.35 -17.51 3.54
C MET A 86 -4.83 -16.40 2.59
N ALA A 87 -6.00 -16.54 1.97
CA ALA A 87 -6.58 -15.50 1.13
C ALA A 87 -7.01 -14.27 1.92
N SER A 88 -7.53 -14.44 3.15
CA SER A 88 -7.89 -13.32 4.03
C SER A 88 -6.66 -12.58 4.55
N ASP A 89 -5.62 -13.32 4.91
CA ASP A 89 -4.39 -12.79 5.49
C ASP A 89 -3.41 -12.24 4.45
N LEU A 90 -3.70 -12.45 3.16
CA LEU A 90 -2.86 -11.94 2.09
C LEU A 90 -2.92 -10.41 2.07
N ASP A 91 -1.82 -9.77 2.47
CA ASP A 91 -1.65 -8.34 2.33
C ASP A 91 -1.44 -7.98 0.85
N THR A 92 -2.42 -7.30 0.29
CA THR A 92 -2.40 -6.75 -1.07
C THR A 92 -2.28 -5.23 -1.07
N GLY A 93 -2.07 -4.64 0.10
CA GLY A 93 -1.85 -3.22 0.28
C GLY A 93 -0.47 -2.79 -0.24
N PHE A 94 -0.38 -1.53 -0.63
CA PHE A 94 0.88 -0.88 -0.95
C PHE A 94 0.78 0.60 -0.60
N ARG A 95 1.90 1.18 -0.23
CA ARG A 95 2.00 2.59 0.09
C ARG A 95 2.43 3.36 -1.17
N VAL A 96 1.82 4.50 -1.42
CA VAL A 96 2.17 5.39 -2.52
C VAL A 96 2.74 6.65 -1.91
N LEU A 97 4.00 6.94 -2.21
CA LEU A 97 4.68 8.14 -1.80
C LEU A 97 5.01 8.98 -3.05
N LYS A 98 4.92 10.28 -2.92
CA LYS A 98 5.27 11.23 -3.97
C LYS A 98 6.45 12.07 -3.46
N LEU A 99 7.51 12.14 -4.25
CA LEU A 99 8.59 13.05 -3.97
C LEU A 99 8.10 14.47 -4.25
N ASP A 100 8.25 15.34 -3.27
CA ASP A 100 7.86 16.74 -3.33
C ASP A 100 8.92 17.62 -2.66
N SER A 101 8.69 18.93 -2.60
CA SER A 101 9.51 19.86 -1.84
C SER A 101 9.35 19.63 -0.33
N THR A 102 10.26 20.20 0.48
CA THR A 102 10.15 20.19 1.95
C THR A 102 8.77 20.66 2.43
N ASN A 103 8.32 20.11 3.56
CA ASN A 103 7.07 20.51 4.20
C ASN A 103 7.14 21.89 4.88
N MET A 104 8.36 22.41 5.04
CA MET A 104 8.57 23.69 5.69
C MET A 104 8.54 24.84 4.69
N LYS A 105 8.08 26.01 5.14
CA LYS A 105 8.18 27.28 4.38
C LYS A 105 9.64 27.64 4.23
N ASP A 106 10.00 28.20 3.06
CA ASP A 106 11.34 28.72 2.86
C ASP A 106 11.53 29.98 3.72
N VAL A 107 12.58 29.99 4.50
CA VAL A 107 12.89 31.10 5.40
C VAL A 107 14.16 31.77 4.90
N TYR A 108 14.00 32.92 4.28
CA TYR A 108 15.12 33.75 3.85
C TYR A 108 15.20 34.95 4.79
N TYR A 109 16.23 34.97 5.64
CA TYR A 109 16.49 36.14 6.49
C TYR A 109 17.69 36.90 5.98
N ASN A 110 17.43 38.16 5.60
CA ASN A 110 18.45 39.17 5.62
C ASN A 110 18.57 39.64 7.09
N PRO A 111 19.73 39.55 7.74
CA PRO A 111 19.91 39.96 9.14
C PRO A 111 19.37 41.36 9.48
N ALA A 112 19.38 42.27 8.49
CA ALA A 112 18.90 43.63 8.65
C ALA A 112 17.32 43.74 8.66
N GLU A 113 16.62 42.71 8.27
CA GLU A 113 15.15 42.67 8.16
C GLU A 113 14.48 41.85 9.26
N ILE A 114 15.26 41.35 10.22
CA ILE A 114 14.74 40.55 11.33
C ILE A 114 13.99 41.47 12.29
N THR A 115 12.67 41.29 12.35
CA THR A 115 11.75 41.96 13.28
C THR A 115 11.08 40.92 14.19
N ILE A 116 10.46 41.38 15.29
CA ILE A 116 9.68 40.52 16.15
C ILE A 116 8.56 39.84 15.38
N ASP A 117 7.93 40.54 14.46
CA ASP A 117 6.84 39.99 13.62
C ASP A 117 7.35 38.90 12.66
N THR A 118 8.54 39.06 12.08
CA THR A 118 9.15 38.01 11.25
C THR A 118 9.51 36.77 12.09
N ILE A 119 9.99 36.94 13.32
CA ILE A 119 10.28 35.84 14.25
C ILE A 119 8.97 35.13 14.64
N MET A 120 7.93 35.89 14.99
CA MET A 120 6.62 35.31 15.33
C MET A 120 5.97 34.59 14.15
N GLY A 121 6.16 35.08 12.93
CA GLY A 121 5.70 34.43 11.70
C GLY A 121 6.37 33.09 11.41
N THR A 122 7.52 32.80 12.05
CA THR A 122 8.21 31.49 11.89
C THR A 122 7.72 30.41 12.86
N VAL A 123 6.89 30.75 13.84
CA VAL A 123 6.32 29.79 14.79
C VAL A 123 5.45 28.76 14.04
N ASP A 124 4.76 29.17 12.99
CA ASP A 124 4.02 28.27 12.08
C ASP A 124 4.75 28.19 10.72
N ASN A 125 5.78 27.36 10.69
CA ASN A 125 6.69 27.22 9.56
C ASN A 125 6.23 26.12 8.56
N ILE A 126 5.09 25.49 8.78
CA ILE A 126 4.58 24.42 7.93
C ILE A 126 3.82 25.04 6.74
N LYS A 127 3.99 24.49 5.54
CA LYS A 127 3.20 24.89 4.37
C LYS A 127 1.74 24.51 4.56
N GLU A 128 0.82 25.37 4.14
CA GLU A 128 -0.62 25.22 4.37
C GLU A 128 -1.23 24.01 3.64
N ASP A 129 -0.59 23.55 2.57
CA ASP A 129 -1.02 22.39 1.77
C ASP A 129 -0.52 21.05 2.30
N ARG A 130 0.16 21.02 3.45
CA ARG A 130 0.75 19.82 4.05
C ARG A 130 -0.16 19.17 5.07
N THR A 131 -0.18 17.85 5.06
CA THR A 131 -0.94 17.04 6.01
C THR A 131 -0.05 16.57 7.17
N PRO A 132 -0.64 16.15 8.31
CA PRO A 132 0.13 15.54 9.39
C PRO A 132 0.91 14.30 8.97
N GLU A 133 0.39 13.54 8.00
CA GLU A 133 1.06 12.38 7.42
C GLU A 133 2.29 12.77 6.61
N ASP A 134 2.29 13.89 5.90
CA ASP A 134 3.47 14.39 5.17
C ASP A 134 4.61 14.72 6.13
N LEU A 135 4.29 15.36 7.25
CA LEU A 135 5.25 15.65 8.32
C LEU A 135 5.79 14.37 8.96
N LEU A 136 4.92 13.39 9.21
CA LEU A 136 5.33 12.10 9.75
C LEU A 136 6.38 11.44 8.85
N PHE A 137 6.14 11.38 7.55
CA PHE A 137 7.07 10.76 6.61
C PHE A 137 8.39 11.52 6.51
N GLN A 138 8.38 12.84 6.61
CA GLN A 138 9.62 13.64 6.69
C GLN A 138 10.42 13.29 7.94
N VAL A 139 9.79 13.26 9.10
CA VAL A 139 10.45 12.89 10.36
C VAL A 139 10.98 11.45 10.33
N MET A 140 10.23 10.51 9.74
CA MET A 140 10.71 9.14 9.56
C MET A 140 11.98 9.09 8.72
N LEU A 141 12.07 9.88 7.65
CA LEU A 141 13.27 9.97 6.80
C LEU A 141 14.45 10.58 7.57
N ASP A 142 14.22 11.65 8.31
CA ASP A 142 15.24 12.35 9.07
C ASP A 142 15.83 11.46 10.19
N LEU A 143 14.98 10.60 10.78
CA LEU A 143 15.39 9.62 11.81
C LEU A 143 15.91 8.30 11.23
N GLY A 144 15.87 8.10 9.92
CA GLY A 144 16.28 6.85 9.28
C GLY A 144 15.31 5.68 9.50
N VAL A 145 14.08 5.96 9.91
CA VAL A 145 13.04 4.95 10.08
C VAL A 145 12.52 4.48 8.72
N LEU A 146 12.35 3.16 8.57
CA LEU A 146 11.90 2.59 7.30
C LEU A 146 10.49 3.09 6.95
N LEU A 147 10.30 3.60 5.73
CA LEU A 147 8.99 4.04 5.25
C LEU A 147 7.97 2.89 5.13
N SER A 148 8.41 1.65 5.23
CA SER A 148 7.57 0.44 5.28
C SER A 148 7.14 0.05 6.69
N SER A 149 7.60 0.74 7.74
CA SER A 149 7.24 0.47 9.12
C SER A 149 5.73 0.58 9.35
N LYS A 150 5.21 -0.20 10.27
CA LYS A 150 3.80 -0.16 10.62
C LYS A 150 3.48 1.15 11.33
N ILE A 151 2.43 1.81 10.89
CA ILE A 151 1.95 3.07 11.45
C ILE A 151 0.56 2.82 12.02
N GLU A 152 0.40 3.08 13.30
CA GLU A 152 -0.89 3.05 13.98
C GLU A 152 -1.32 4.47 14.31
N LYS A 153 -2.58 4.78 14.03
CA LYS A 153 -3.17 6.09 14.29
C LYS A 153 -4.12 6.01 15.47
N SER A 154 -3.90 6.84 16.46
CA SER A 154 -4.75 6.96 17.66
C SER A 154 -5.12 8.41 17.92
N THR A 155 -6.12 8.63 18.77
CA THR A 155 -6.50 9.97 19.20
C THR A 155 -6.33 10.08 20.71
N ILE A 156 -5.48 11.00 21.16
CA ILE A 156 -5.22 11.25 22.58
C ILE A 156 -5.47 12.72 22.86
N GLY A 157 -6.38 13.02 23.79
CA GLY A 157 -6.72 14.39 24.15
C GLY A 157 -7.24 15.24 22.98
N GLY A 158 -7.95 14.61 22.02
CA GLY A 158 -8.46 15.27 20.82
C GLY A 158 -7.42 15.52 19.72
N LYS A 159 -6.16 15.09 19.92
CA LYS A 159 -5.08 15.22 18.95
C LYS A 159 -4.78 13.86 18.31
N THR A 160 -4.48 13.88 17.02
CA THR A 160 -4.01 12.69 16.30
C THR A 160 -2.57 12.38 16.71
N VAL A 161 -2.34 11.12 17.08
CA VAL A 161 -1.01 10.60 17.44
C VAL A 161 -0.71 9.43 16.51
N PHE A 162 0.49 9.42 15.94
CA PHE A 162 0.99 8.32 15.14
C PHE A 162 2.01 7.55 15.96
N ASN A 163 1.81 6.26 16.09
CA ASN A 163 2.78 5.32 16.64
C ASN A 163 3.42 4.55 15.48
N VAL A 164 4.75 4.63 15.38
CA VAL A 164 5.52 3.96 14.33
C VAL A 164 6.31 2.85 15.00
N GLU A 165 6.02 1.62 14.63
CA GLU A 165 6.76 0.45 15.11
C GLU A 165 8.05 0.33 14.27
N ASP A 166 9.19 0.47 14.93
CA ASP A 166 10.49 0.15 14.36
C ASP A 166 10.62 -1.38 14.29
N SER A 167 10.81 -1.93 13.10
CA SER A 167 10.79 -3.38 12.83
C SER A 167 12.20 -3.92 12.68
#